data_b04e25abe29b4badb719867cce0f6b5d
#
_entry.id   b04e25abe29b4badb719867cce0f6b5d
#
_cell.length_a   1.000
_cell.length_b   1.000
_cell.length_c   1.000
_cell.angle_alpha   90.00
_cell.angle_beta   90.00
_cell.angle_gamma   90.00
#
_symmetry.space_group_name_H-M   'P 1'
#
loop_
_entity.id
_entity.type
_entity.pdbx_description
1 polymer ?
#
loop_
_entity_poly.entity_id
_entity_poly.type
_entity_poly.pdbx_seq_one_letter_code
_entity_poly.pdbx_strand_id
1 'polypeptide(L)'
;STGKSAMFEGLDPQTDEKIMAVSTPLLFNGRVVGVLRYVTSLREADSRVMASFAAAAAVALLCLGLTVSSNAIFINNVVQPVAVVSDAARRISAGSYGILVENRYRDELGELVDNINDMSLKISQSEKIQQEFISSVSHELRTPLTAINGWAETLSADPGANLEQTQRGLNIIVKESRRLTTMVEELLDFTKMQDGRFTLCVEETDLLAELEDAIFTYRELF
;
A
#
# COMPACT_ATOMS: atom_id res chain seq x y z
N SER A 1 -35.75 77.76 -14.50
CA SER A 1 -34.36 77.45 -14.66
C SER A 1 -33.60 77.89 -13.43
N THR A 2 -33.05 76.93 -12.67
CA THR A 2 -32.46 77.12 -11.34
C THR A 2 -31.01 77.58 -11.37
N GLY A 3 -30.44 77.92 -12.53
CA GLY A 3 -29.04 78.33 -12.67
C GLY A 3 -28.00 77.33 -12.23
N LYS A 4 -28.33 76.06 -12.12
CA LYS A 4 -27.47 74.96 -11.75
C LYS A 4 -27.25 74.00 -12.93
N SER A 5 -26.09 73.41 -12.99
CA SER A 5 -25.79 72.34 -13.95
C SER A 5 -26.67 71.12 -13.68
N ALA A 6 -27.18 70.47 -14.70
CA ALA A 6 -28.01 69.29 -14.64
C ALA A 6 -27.35 68.16 -15.51
N MET A 7 -27.38 66.92 -15.02
CA MET A 7 -26.95 65.73 -15.71
C MET A 7 -28.22 64.91 -16.06
N PHE A 8 -28.20 64.36 -17.26
CA PHE A 8 -29.26 63.49 -17.77
C PHE A 8 -28.62 62.25 -18.37
N GLU A 9 -29.08 61.10 -17.97
CA GLU A 9 -28.72 59.81 -18.55
C GLU A 9 -30.02 59.19 -19.10
N GLY A 10 -30.02 58.80 -20.35
CA GLY A 10 -31.21 58.25 -20.98
C GLY A 10 -30.98 57.90 -22.45
N LEU A 11 -32.01 57.40 -23.12
CA LEU A 11 -32.00 57.14 -24.56
C LEU A 11 -32.21 58.44 -25.34
N ASP A 12 -31.39 58.67 -26.37
CA ASP A 12 -31.59 59.75 -27.32
C ASP A 12 -32.79 59.40 -28.20
N PRO A 13 -33.83 60.22 -28.26
CA PRO A 13 -35.00 59.95 -29.05
C PRO A 13 -34.82 59.87 -30.57
N GLN A 14 -33.68 60.36 -31.09
CA GLN A 14 -33.34 60.34 -32.52
C GLN A 14 -32.48 59.16 -32.92
N THR A 15 -31.55 58.70 -32.04
CA THR A 15 -30.58 57.67 -32.37
C THR A 15 -30.81 56.36 -31.62
N ASP A 16 -31.73 56.35 -30.64
CA ASP A 16 -32.03 55.24 -29.72
C ASP A 16 -30.76 54.74 -28.96
N GLU A 17 -29.76 55.63 -28.86
CA GLU A 17 -28.52 55.33 -28.16
C GLU A 17 -28.60 55.84 -26.71
N LYS A 18 -27.98 55.09 -25.79
CA LYS A 18 -27.79 55.53 -24.42
C LYS A 18 -26.76 56.65 -24.35
N ILE A 19 -27.22 57.83 -23.96
CA ILE A 19 -26.40 59.03 -23.89
C ILE A 19 -26.34 59.62 -22.49
N MET A 20 -25.21 60.24 -22.19
CA MET A 20 -25.06 61.10 -21.04
C MET A 20 -25.00 62.56 -21.52
N ALA A 21 -25.90 63.42 -21.02
CA ALA A 21 -25.92 64.83 -21.36
C ALA A 21 -25.73 65.69 -20.10
N VAL A 22 -24.75 66.57 -20.13
CA VAL A 22 -24.52 67.57 -19.08
C VAL A 22 -24.90 68.96 -19.64
N SER A 23 -25.75 69.60 -18.96
CA SER A 23 -26.21 70.94 -19.32
C SER A 23 -25.79 71.97 -18.27
N THR A 24 -25.07 73.02 -18.70
CA THR A 24 -24.55 74.05 -17.82
C THR A 24 -25.04 75.46 -18.31
N PRO A 25 -25.65 76.27 -17.46
CA PRO A 25 -26.09 77.55 -17.83
C PRO A 25 -24.92 78.55 -18.06
N LEU A 26 -24.99 79.29 -19.14
CA LEU A 26 -24.06 80.39 -19.44
C LEU A 26 -24.64 81.69 -18.78
N LEU A 27 -23.90 82.23 -17.82
CA LEU A 27 -24.28 83.40 -17.06
C LEU A 27 -23.54 84.65 -17.61
N PHE A 28 -24.27 85.70 -17.93
CA PHE A 28 -23.74 87.02 -18.24
C PHE A 28 -24.40 88.06 -17.37
N ASN A 29 -23.69 88.84 -16.59
CA ASN A 29 -24.18 89.79 -15.62
C ASN A 29 -25.28 89.25 -14.66
N GLY A 30 -25.10 87.97 -14.20
CA GLY A 30 -25.99 87.28 -13.27
C GLY A 30 -27.30 86.77 -13.91
N ARG A 31 -27.50 86.92 -15.23
CA ARG A 31 -28.61 86.36 -15.97
C ARG A 31 -28.19 85.23 -16.89
N VAL A 32 -29.01 84.16 -17.00
CA VAL A 32 -28.78 83.02 -17.91
C VAL A 32 -28.99 83.51 -19.33
N VAL A 33 -27.95 83.53 -20.13
CA VAL A 33 -28.00 84.03 -21.54
C VAL A 33 -28.10 82.82 -22.51
N GLY A 34 -27.74 81.64 -22.06
CA GLY A 34 -27.77 80.39 -22.86
C GLY A 34 -27.53 79.18 -22.02
N VAL A 35 -27.60 77.99 -22.65
CA VAL A 35 -27.26 76.72 -22.02
C VAL A 35 -26.29 76.01 -22.94
N LEU A 36 -25.11 75.63 -22.37
CA LEU A 36 -24.16 74.71 -23.04
C LEU A 36 -24.53 73.31 -22.67
N ARG A 37 -24.84 72.50 -23.67
CA ARG A 37 -25.14 71.06 -23.52
C ARG A 37 -24.08 70.28 -24.20
N TYR A 38 -23.40 69.40 -23.41
CA TYR A 38 -22.44 68.41 -23.90
C TYR A 38 -23.10 67.05 -23.86
N VAL A 39 -23.12 66.33 -24.98
CA VAL A 39 -23.72 64.99 -25.12
C VAL A 39 -22.66 64.02 -25.53
N THR A 40 -22.55 62.90 -24.81
CA THR A 40 -21.64 61.80 -25.16
C THR A 40 -22.43 60.49 -25.22
N SER A 41 -22.10 59.63 -26.21
CA SER A 41 -22.66 58.28 -26.32
C SER A 41 -21.98 57.37 -25.33
N LEU A 42 -22.74 56.55 -24.59
CA LEU A 42 -22.24 55.54 -23.68
C LEU A 42 -21.98 54.19 -24.36
N ARG A 43 -22.31 54.06 -25.67
CA ARG A 43 -22.21 52.82 -26.43
C ARG A 43 -20.82 52.22 -26.44
N GLU A 44 -19.78 53.02 -26.61
CA GLU A 44 -18.38 52.55 -26.56
C GLU A 44 -17.95 52.10 -25.16
N ALA A 45 -18.42 52.80 -24.12
CA ALA A 45 -18.13 52.43 -22.74
C ALA A 45 -18.79 51.11 -22.39
N ASP A 46 -20.09 50.95 -22.73
CA ASP A 46 -20.84 49.72 -22.49
C ASP A 46 -20.27 48.53 -23.28
N SER A 47 -19.83 48.72 -24.54
CA SER A 47 -19.19 47.66 -25.33
C SER A 47 -17.85 47.22 -24.77
N ARG A 48 -17.01 48.14 -24.25
CA ARG A 48 -15.76 47.81 -23.58
C ARG A 48 -15.98 47.05 -22.27
N VAL A 49 -16.95 47.48 -21.49
CA VAL A 49 -17.36 46.83 -20.24
C VAL A 49 -17.82 45.39 -20.54
N MET A 50 -18.74 45.21 -21.51
CA MET A 50 -19.21 43.87 -21.91
C MET A 50 -18.06 42.99 -22.43
N ALA A 51 -17.16 43.51 -23.24
CA ALA A 51 -15.97 42.77 -23.71
C ALA A 51 -15.06 42.34 -22.55
N SER A 52 -14.89 43.23 -21.54
CA SER A 52 -14.11 42.87 -20.33
C SER A 52 -14.78 41.77 -19.50
N PHE A 53 -16.09 41.83 -19.32
CA PHE A 53 -16.85 40.78 -18.67
C PHE A 53 -16.80 39.45 -19.43
N ALA A 54 -16.94 39.48 -20.75
CA ALA A 54 -16.80 38.28 -21.59
C ALA A 54 -15.41 37.67 -21.50
N ALA A 55 -14.36 38.48 -21.53
CA ALA A 55 -12.96 38.03 -21.36
C ALA A 55 -12.76 37.43 -19.96
N ALA A 56 -13.24 38.06 -18.90
CA ALA A 56 -13.13 37.54 -17.53
C ALA A 56 -13.89 36.21 -17.37
N ALA A 57 -15.09 36.10 -17.95
CA ALA A 57 -15.86 34.85 -17.95
C ALA A 57 -15.15 33.73 -18.72
N ALA A 58 -14.56 34.03 -19.87
CA ALA A 58 -13.77 33.05 -20.63
C ALA A 58 -12.56 32.53 -19.86
N VAL A 59 -11.81 33.42 -19.19
CA VAL A 59 -10.69 33.03 -18.31
C VAL A 59 -11.16 32.17 -17.13
N ALA A 60 -12.27 32.54 -16.48
CA ALA A 60 -12.84 31.77 -15.39
C ALA A 60 -13.25 30.35 -15.82
N LEU A 61 -13.91 30.21 -16.98
CA LEU A 61 -14.27 28.91 -17.55
C LEU A 61 -13.06 28.06 -17.90
N LEU A 62 -12.01 28.67 -18.45
CA LEU A 62 -10.75 27.98 -18.76
C LEU A 62 -10.07 27.49 -17.50
N CYS A 63 -9.96 28.31 -16.45
CA CYS A 63 -9.41 27.90 -15.16
C CYS A 63 -10.22 26.77 -14.52
N LEU A 64 -11.55 26.85 -14.60
CA LEU A 64 -12.45 25.79 -14.11
C LEU A 64 -12.22 24.47 -14.86
N GLY A 65 -12.12 24.53 -16.19
CA GLY A 65 -11.83 23.37 -17.03
C GLY A 65 -10.48 22.73 -16.71
N LEU A 66 -9.44 23.55 -16.50
CA LEU A 66 -8.10 23.07 -16.13
C LEU A 66 -8.11 22.42 -14.74
N THR A 67 -8.79 23.03 -13.76
CA THR A 67 -8.88 22.44 -12.40
C THR A 67 -9.62 21.12 -12.38
N VAL A 68 -10.75 21.02 -13.08
CA VAL A 68 -11.50 19.76 -13.18
C VAL A 68 -10.69 18.66 -13.88
N SER A 69 -10.04 19.01 -14.99
CA SER A 69 -9.19 18.06 -15.73
C SER A 69 -7.97 17.59 -14.90
N SER A 70 -7.29 18.51 -14.24
CA SER A 70 -6.16 18.21 -13.37
C SER A 70 -6.58 17.29 -12.20
N ASN A 71 -7.73 17.57 -11.59
CA ASN A 71 -8.25 16.76 -10.49
C ASN A 71 -8.62 15.34 -10.98
N ALA A 72 -9.23 15.19 -12.14
CA ALA A 72 -9.57 13.88 -12.72
C ALA A 72 -8.30 13.06 -13.01
N ILE A 73 -7.27 13.69 -13.58
CA ILE A 73 -5.96 13.05 -13.83
C ILE A 73 -5.32 12.59 -12.52
N PHE A 74 -5.32 13.45 -11.50
CA PHE A 74 -4.75 13.13 -10.19
C PHE A 74 -5.47 11.94 -9.51
N ILE A 75 -6.81 11.92 -9.54
CA ILE A 75 -7.58 10.81 -8.99
C ILE A 75 -7.24 9.50 -9.68
N ASN A 76 -7.19 9.48 -11.02
CA ASN A 76 -6.97 8.26 -11.78
C ASN A 76 -5.51 7.76 -11.70
N ASN A 77 -4.55 8.67 -11.66
CA ASN A 77 -3.13 8.31 -11.72
C ASN A 77 -2.47 8.17 -10.36
N VAL A 78 -3.06 8.71 -9.29
CA VAL A 78 -2.46 8.65 -7.94
C VAL A 78 -3.40 8.01 -6.93
N VAL A 79 -4.62 8.55 -6.77
CA VAL A 79 -5.51 8.12 -5.68
C VAL A 79 -5.98 6.68 -5.86
N GLN A 80 -6.42 6.30 -7.07
CA GLN A 80 -6.89 4.94 -7.35
C GLN A 80 -5.78 3.89 -7.18
N PRO A 81 -4.58 4.03 -7.76
CA PRO A 81 -3.48 3.09 -7.56
C PRO A 81 -3.11 2.91 -6.08
N VAL A 82 -2.99 3.99 -5.33
CA VAL A 82 -2.70 3.93 -3.89
C VAL A 82 -3.79 3.19 -3.13
N ALA A 83 -5.05 3.38 -3.48
CA ALA A 83 -6.16 2.64 -2.87
C ALA A 83 -6.08 1.13 -3.16
N VAL A 84 -5.71 0.73 -4.38
CA VAL A 84 -5.53 -0.68 -4.77
C VAL A 84 -4.38 -1.32 -3.98
N VAL A 85 -3.24 -0.64 -3.88
CA VAL A 85 -2.08 -1.12 -3.10
C VAL A 85 -2.43 -1.23 -1.61
N SER A 86 -3.14 -0.24 -1.06
CA SER A 86 -3.61 -0.26 0.33
C SER A 86 -4.56 -1.42 0.61
N ASP A 87 -5.47 -1.73 -0.32
CA ASP A 87 -6.36 -2.91 -0.20
C ASP A 87 -5.57 -4.22 -0.24
N ALA A 88 -4.61 -4.35 -1.16
CA ALA A 88 -3.73 -5.51 -1.24
C ALA A 88 -2.95 -5.71 0.06
N ALA A 89 -2.33 -4.65 0.60
CA ALA A 89 -1.61 -4.69 1.87
C ALA A 89 -2.52 -5.12 3.04
N ARG A 90 -3.77 -4.64 3.08
CA ARG A 90 -4.77 -5.05 4.07
C ARG A 90 -5.12 -6.53 3.95
N ARG A 91 -5.30 -7.05 2.74
CA ARG A 91 -5.58 -8.47 2.50
C ARG A 91 -4.41 -9.36 2.88
N ILE A 92 -3.18 -8.94 2.58
CA ILE A 92 -1.96 -9.64 3.01
C ILE A 92 -1.91 -9.69 4.54
N SER A 93 -2.13 -8.58 5.23
CA SER A 93 -2.15 -8.53 6.70
C SER A 93 -3.27 -9.37 7.34
N ALA A 94 -4.35 -9.63 6.59
CA ALA A 94 -5.44 -10.52 6.99
C ALA A 94 -5.19 -12.01 6.66
N GLY A 95 -3.98 -12.37 6.19
CA GLY A 95 -3.60 -13.76 5.91
C GLY A 95 -3.80 -14.21 4.46
N SER A 96 -4.19 -13.32 3.55
CA SER A 96 -4.30 -13.64 2.12
C SER A 96 -2.95 -13.46 1.42
N TYR A 97 -2.05 -14.39 1.62
CA TYR A 97 -0.69 -14.34 1.06
C TYR A 97 -0.64 -14.80 -0.41
N GLY A 98 0.36 -14.31 -1.16
CA GLY A 98 0.58 -14.67 -2.57
C GLY A 98 -0.36 -13.97 -3.55
N ILE A 99 -1.16 -12.98 -3.10
CA ILE A 99 -1.94 -12.14 -4.00
C ILE A 99 -1.01 -11.18 -4.74
N LEU A 100 -1.31 -10.96 -6.03
CA LEU A 100 -0.53 -10.05 -6.87
C LEU A 100 -1.43 -8.91 -7.36
N VAL A 101 -0.89 -7.71 -7.34
CA VAL A 101 -1.48 -6.52 -7.95
C VAL A 101 -0.87 -6.35 -9.34
N GLU A 102 -1.70 -6.14 -10.35
CA GLU A 102 -1.23 -5.88 -11.70
C GLU A 102 -0.48 -4.55 -11.75
N ASN A 103 0.81 -4.59 -12.11
CA ASN A 103 1.61 -3.38 -12.28
C ASN A 103 1.38 -2.78 -13.67
N ARG A 104 0.67 -1.64 -13.73
CA ARG A 104 0.41 -0.86 -14.94
C ARG A 104 1.19 0.45 -14.98
N TYR A 105 2.01 0.71 -13.97
CA TYR A 105 2.69 1.98 -13.74
C TYR A 105 4.18 1.82 -14.05
N ARG A 106 4.82 2.91 -14.50
CA ARG A 106 6.25 2.92 -14.86
C ARG A 106 7.04 3.95 -14.03
N ASP A 107 6.43 4.44 -12.99
CA ASP A 107 6.93 5.44 -12.06
C ASP A 107 7.14 4.84 -10.66
N GLU A 108 7.27 5.67 -9.65
CA GLU A 108 7.42 5.29 -8.24
C GLU A 108 6.24 4.44 -7.73
N LEU A 109 5.05 4.61 -8.33
CA LEU A 109 3.89 3.75 -8.03
C LEU A 109 4.08 2.33 -8.56
N GLY A 110 4.73 2.18 -9.71
CA GLY A 110 5.11 0.88 -10.27
C GLY A 110 6.07 0.14 -9.35
N GLU A 111 7.10 0.82 -8.85
CA GLU A 111 8.04 0.27 -7.87
C GLU A 111 7.33 -0.14 -6.57
N LEU A 112 6.39 0.67 -6.10
CA LEU A 112 5.59 0.34 -4.91
C LEU A 112 4.75 -0.93 -5.12
N VAL A 113 4.10 -1.09 -6.28
CA VAL A 113 3.34 -2.30 -6.63
C VAL A 113 4.26 -3.52 -6.65
N ASP A 114 5.44 -3.42 -7.27
CA ASP A 114 6.41 -4.53 -7.34
C ASP A 114 6.91 -4.92 -5.94
N ASN A 115 7.22 -3.96 -5.08
CA ASN A 115 7.63 -4.20 -3.70
C ASN A 115 6.54 -4.91 -2.88
N ILE A 116 5.26 -4.54 -3.05
CA ILE A 116 4.12 -5.21 -2.40
C ILE A 116 3.95 -6.65 -2.94
N ASN A 117 4.09 -6.85 -4.25
CA ASN A 117 4.03 -8.17 -4.87
C ASN A 117 5.14 -9.08 -4.36
N ASP A 118 6.37 -8.60 -4.33
CA ASP A 118 7.53 -9.32 -3.81
C ASP A 118 7.35 -9.70 -2.33
N MET A 119 6.87 -8.77 -1.52
CA MET A 119 6.56 -9.03 -0.10
C MET A 119 5.49 -10.12 0.02
N SER A 120 4.41 -10.03 -0.76
CA SER A 120 3.32 -11.01 -0.77
C SER A 120 3.80 -12.42 -1.11
N LEU A 121 4.65 -12.54 -2.13
CA LEU A 121 5.24 -13.82 -2.54
C LEU A 121 6.19 -14.40 -1.48
N LYS A 122 7.06 -13.56 -0.91
CA LYS A 122 7.99 -13.99 0.16
C LYS A 122 7.26 -14.49 1.40
N ILE A 123 6.20 -13.79 1.82
CA ILE A 123 5.38 -14.23 2.95
C ILE A 123 4.69 -15.56 2.63
N SER A 124 4.09 -15.69 1.43
CA SER A 124 3.43 -16.92 0.99
C SER A 124 4.40 -18.11 0.97
N GLN A 125 5.62 -17.91 0.49
CA GLN A 125 6.65 -18.94 0.49
C GLN A 125 7.09 -19.31 1.91
N SER A 126 7.27 -18.32 2.79
CA SER A 126 7.62 -18.56 4.20
C SER A 126 6.54 -19.35 4.91
N GLU A 127 5.28 -18.99 4.75
CA GLU A 127 4.14 -19.72 5.31
C GLU A 127 4.06 -21.16 4.81
N LYS A 128 4.30 -21.39 3.52
CA LYS A 128 4.31 -22.73 2.95
C LYS A 128 5.42 -23.60 3.56
N ILE A 129 6.63 -23.04 3.65
CA ILE A 129 7.78 -23.75 4.28
C ILE A 129 7.45 -24.07 5.75
N GLN A 130 6.84 -23.14 6.49
CA GLN A 130 6.47 -23.36 7.88
C GLN A 130 5.40 -24.47 8.02
N GLN A 131 4.39 -24.49 7.14
CA GLN A 131 3.36 -25.55 7.14
C GLN A 131 3.95 -26.93 6.80
N GLU A 132 4.80 -27.00 5.79
CA GLU A 132 5.51 -28.23 5.40
C GLU A 132 6.40 -28.73 6.56
N PHE A 133 7.12 -27.83 7.22
CA PHE A 133 7.92 -28.15 8.39
C PHE A 133 7.08 -28.73 9.54
N ILE A 134 6.00 -28.05 9.93
CA ILE A 134 5.10 -28.55 11.01
C ILE A 134 4.52 -29.92 10.64
N SER A 135 4.12 -30.09 9.40
CA SER A 135 3.59 -31.37 8.91
C SER A 135 4.63 -32.49 8.99
N SER A 136 5.84 -32.24 8.51
CA SER A 136 6.96 -33.18 8.53
C SER A 136 7.32 -33.59 9.96
N VAL A 137 7.52 -32.61 10.84
CA VAL A 137 7.80 -32.85 12.27
C VAL A 137 6.71 -33.69 12.92
N SER A 138 5.42 -33.38 12.64
CA SER A 138 4.29 -34.11 13.19
C SER A 138 4.30 -35.59 12.76
N HIS A 139 4.65 -35.86 11.52
CA HIS A 139 4.78 -37.23 10.99
C HIS A 139 5.96 -37.97 11.61
N GLU A 140 7.11 -37.33 11.68
CA GLU A 140 8.32 -37.94 12.25
C GLU A 140 8.21 -38.24 13.76
N LEU A 141 7.48 -37.41 14.50
CA LEU A 141 7.18 -37.63 15.93
C LEU A 141 6.11 -38.72 16.13
N ARG A 142 5.12 -38.84 15.26
CA ARG A 142 4.04 -39.81 15.42
C ARG A 142 4.51 -41.25 15.35
N THR A 143 5.44 -41.56 14.46
CA THR A 143 5.95 -42.91 14.23
C THR A 143 6.59 -43.53 15.48
N PRO A 144 7.59 -42.91 16.12
CA PRO A 144 8.19 -43.45 17.35
C PRO A 144 7.20 -43.47 18.51
N LEU A 145 6.32 -42.48 18.65
CA LEU A 145 5.29 -42.48 19.66
C LEU A 145 4.31 -43.64 19.53
N THR A 146 3.92 -43.97 18.29
CA THR A 146 3.04 -45.12 18.04
C THR A 146 3.74 -46.44 18.42
N ALA A 147 5.04 -46.59 18.15
CA ALA A 147 5.79 -47.76 18.53
C ALA A 147 5.95 -47.86 20.08
N ILE A 148 6.24 -46.76 20.76
CA ILE A 148 6.32 -46.70 22.23
C ILE A 148 5.00 -47.11 22.85
N ASN A 149 3.88 -46.48 22.43
CA ASN A 149 2.56 -46.77 22.96
C ASN A 149 2.15 -48.23 22.71
N GLY A 150 2.33 -48.74 21.49
CA GLY A 150 1.96 -50.10 21.15
C GLY A 150 2.70 -51.14 21.99
N TRP A 151 4.02 -50.96 22.19
CA TRP A 151 4.77 -51.84 23.07
C TRP A 151 4.44 -51.69 24.54
N ALA A 152 4.20 -50.47 25.02
CA ALA A 152 3.75 -50.21 26.40
C ALA A 152 2.41 -50.83 26.68
N GLU A 153 1.45 -50.74 25.76
CA GLU A 153 0.14 -51.42 25.87
C GLU A 153 0.29 -52.91 25.85
N THR A 154 1.09 -53.47 24.94
CA THR A 154 1.34 -54.92 24.85
C THR A 154 1.92 -55.48 26.16
N LEU A 155 2.93 -54.80 26.71
CA LEU A 155 3.56 -55.21 27.96
C LEU A 155 2.63 -55.06 29.17
N SER A 156 1.73 -54.06 29.15
CA SER A 156 0.75 -53.82 30.23
C SER A 156 -0.41 -54.84 30.21
N ALA A 157 -0.78 -55.35 28.99
CA ALA A 157 -1.88 -56.28 28.84
C ALA A 157 -1.53 -57.74 29.18
N ASP A 158 -0.23 -58.13 29.11
CA ASP A 158 0.25 -59.45 29.44
C ASP A 158 1.42 -59.41 30.48
N PRO A 159 1.09 -59.30 31.78
CA PRO A 159 2.12 -59.29 32.85
C PRO A 159 2.90 -60.61 32.95
N GLY A 160 2.44 -61.66 32.30
CA GLY A 160 3.10 -62.98 32.26
C GLY A 160 3.90 -63.23 30.98
N ALA A 161 4.10 -62.23 30.16
CA ALA A 161 4.87 -62.32 28.92
C ALA A 161 6.28 -62.91 29.13
N ASN A 162 6.73 -63.70 28.16
CA ASN A 162 8.07 -64.29 28.15
C ASN A 162 9.15 -63.16 28.33
N LEU A 163 10.15 -63.41 29.19
CA LEU A 163 11.22 -62.52 29.49
C LEU A 163 11.90 -61.89 28.25
N GLU A 164 12.05 -62.69 27.19
CA GLU A 164 12.63 -62.26 25.92
C GLU A 164 11.73 -61.20 25.23
N GLN A 165 10.39 -61.41 25.20
CA GLN A 165 9.46 -60.49 24.61
C GLN A 165 9.38 -59.19 25.41
N THR A 166 9.39 -59.26 26.74
CA THR A 166 9.45 -58.09 27.64
C THR A 166 10.72 -57.27 27.38
N GLN A 167 11.86 -57.92 27.30
CA GLN A 167 13.15 -57.30 27.08
C GLN A 167 13.21 -56.63 25.69
N ARG A 168 12.65 -57.30 24.67
CA ARG A 168 12.56 -56.76 23.32
C ARG A 168 11.69 -55.50 23.27
N GLY A 169 10.50 -55.53 23.89
CA GLY A 169 9.59 -54.41 23.96
C GLY A 169 10.20 -53.18 24.68
N LEU A 170 10.83 -53.41 25.85
CA LEU A 170 11.54 -52.36 26.58
C LEU A 170 12.71 -51.75 25.77
N ASN A 171 13.47 -52.58 25.08
CA ASN A 171 14.55 -52.10 24.23
C ASN A 171 14.04 -51.18 23.09
N ILE A 172 12.90 -51.56 22.47
CA ILE A 172 12.28 -50.70 21.43
C ILE A 172 11.80 -49.37 22.04
N ILE A 173 11.14 -49.39 23.20
CA ILE A 173 10.69 -48.18 23.88
C ILE A 173 11.87 -47.26 24.17
N VAL A 174 12.99 -47.80 24.73
CA VAL A 174 14.18 -47.01 25.03
C VAL A 174 14.81 -46.46 23.77
N LYS A 175 14.92 -47.24 22.70
CA LYS A 175 15.47 -46.82 21.42
C LYS A 175 14.68 -45.66 20.80
N GLU A 176 13.33 -45.82 20.72
CA GLU A 176 12.47 -44.79 20.14
C GLU A 176 12.42 -43.54 21.02
N SER A 177 12.50 -43.68 22.34
CA SER A 177 12.59 -42.55 23.28
C SER A 177 13.87 -41.73 23.06
N ARG A 178 15.03 -42.40 22.88
CA ARG A 178 16.30 -41.72 22.56
C ARG A 178 16.21 -41.00 21.21
N ARG A 179 15.63 -41.67 20.20
CA ARG A 179 15.40 -41.05 18.87
C ARG A 179 14.57 -39.78 18.98
N LEU A 180 13.50 -39.78 19.78
CA LEU A 180 12.69 -38.60 20.03
C LEU A 180 13.48 -37.45 20.70
N THR A 181 14.35 -37.79 21.68
CA THR A 181 15.21 -36.80 22.34
C THR A 181 16.12 -36.10 21.33
N THR A 182 16.84 -36.88 20.50
CA THR A 182 17.70 -36.33 19.45
C THR A 182 16.92 -35.44 18.48
N MET A 183 15.72 -35.86 18.06
CA MET A 183 14.87 -35.09 17.17
C MET A 183 14.43 -33.76 17.76
N VAL A 184 14.12 -33.73 19.06
CA VAL A 184 13.80 -32.49 19.79
C VAL A 184 15.01 -31.56 19.88
N GLU A 185 16.19 -32.10 20.13
CA GLU A 185 17.43 -31.32 20.16
C GLU A 185 17.75 -30.70 18.80
N GLU A 186 17.62 -31.45 17.70
CA GLU A 186 17.78 -30.96 16.33
C GLU A 186 16.76 -29.85 16.00
N LEU A 187 15.49 -29.99 16.44
CA LEU A 187 14.45 -28.96 16.27
C LEU A 187 14.77 -27.67 17.04
N LEU A 188 15.29 -27.79 18.26
CA LEU A 188 15.70 -26.65 19.07
C LEU A 188 16.89 -25.92 18.43
N ASP A 189 17.85 -26.65 17.88
CA ASP A 189 18.98 -26.04 17.20
C ASP A 189 18.57 -25.38 15.88
N PHE A 190 17.64 -25.97 15.13
CA PHE A 190 17.04 -25.34 13.95
C PHE A 190 16.32 -24.03 14.29
N THR A 191 15.53 -23.98 15.39
CA THR A 191 14.87 -22.75 15.82
C THR A 191 15.85 -21.65 16.23
N LYS A 192 16.96 -22.01 16.92
CA LYS A 192 18.04 -21.07 17.25
C LYS A 192 18.70 -20.49 16.00
N MET A 193 18.88 -21.30 14.96
CA MET A 193 19.43 -20.84 13.65
C MET A 193 18.49 -19.83 12.97
N GLN A 194 17.18 -20.09 12.96
CA GLN A 194 16.19 -19.18 12.37
C GLN A 194 16.14 -17.82 13.09
N ASP A 195 16.27 -17.80 14.40
CA ASP A 195 16.27 -16.57 15.22
C ASP A 195 17.58 -15.75 15.07
N GLY A 196 18.54 -16.19 14.26
CA GLY A 196 19.85 -15.54 14.15
C GLY A 196 20.70 -15.61 15.43
N ARG A 197 20.31 -16.46 16.38
CA ARG A 197 21.02 -16.65 17.66
C ARG A 197 22.09 -17.73 17.58
N PHE A 198 22.37 -18.24 16.40
CA PHE A 198 23.42 -19.21 16.18
C PHE A 198 24.78 -18.52 16.27
N THR A 199 25.56 -18.85 17.31
CA THR A 199 26.91 -18.35 17.48
C THR A 199 27.86 -19.39 16.95
N LEU A 200 28.54 -19.09 15.82
CA LEU A 200 29.63 -19.93 15.32
C LEU A 200 30.82 -19.78 16.27
N CYS A 201 31.19 -20.85 16.98
CA CYS A 201 32.51 -20.98 17.59
C CYS A 201 33.51 -21.42 16.53
N VAL A 202 34.26 -20.48 15.98
CA VAL A 202 35.31 -20.77 15.00
C VAL A 202 36.57 -21.15 15.77
N GLU A 203 36.95 -22.40 15.69
CA GLU A 203 38.19 -22.94 16.27
C GLU A 203 39.09 -23.49 15.16
N GLU A 204 40.41 -23.44 15.37
CA GLU A 204 41.34 -24.14 14.49
C GLU A 204 41.18 -25.65 14.70
N THR A 205 40.68 -26.34 13.67
CA THR A 205 40.39 -27.77 13.73
C THR A 205 41.21 -28.49 12.68
N ASP A 206 41.79 -29.62 13.06
CA ASP A 206 42.47 -30.55 12.13
C ASP A 206 41.38 -31.31 11.35
N LEU A 207 41.12 -30.86 10.13
CA LEU A 207 40.09 -31.44 9.26
C LEU A 207 40.35 -32.92 8.94
N LEU A 208 41.61 -33.34 8.94
CA LEU A 208 41.97 -34.75 8.67
C LEU A 208 41.61 -35.65 9.86
N ALA A 209 41.89 -35.19 11.09
CA ALA A 209 41.52 -35.91 12.30
C ALA A 209 39.99 -36.05 12.44
N GLU A 210 39.24 -34.97 12.19
CA GLU A 210 37.78 -35.00 12.21
C GLU A 210 37.18 -35.93 11.14
N LEU A 211 37.78 -35.97 9.95
CA LEU A 211 37.37 -36.90 8.90
C LEU A 211 37.66 -38.36 9.26
N GLU A 212 38.81 -38.64 9.87
CA GLU A 212 39.17 -39.99 10.33
C GLU A 212 38.23 -40.47 11.45
N ASP A 213 37.87 -39.59 12.39
CA ASP A 213 36.89 -39.87 13.46
C ASP A 213 35.48 -40.12 12.88
N ALA A 214 35.09 -39.36 11.91
CA ALA A 214 33.80 -39.55 11.22
C ALA A 214 33.78 -40.92 10.50
N ILE A 215 34.84 -41.25 9.75
CA ILE A 215 34.96 -42.55 9.07
C ILE A 215 34.93 -43.69 10.09
N PHE A 216 35.64 -43.57 11.21
CA PHE A 216 35.63 -44.57 12.27
C PHE A 216 34.25 -44.78 12.88
N THR A 217 33.56 -43.69 13.19
CA THR A 217 32.21 -43.72 13.79
C THR A 217 31.16 -44.36 12.87
N TYR A 218 31.25 -44.13 11.57
CA TYR A 218 30.29 -44.67 10.59
C TYR A 218 30.73 -45.99 9.94
N ARG A 219 31.93 -46.54 10.29
CA ARG A 219 32.48 -47.78 9.72
C ARG A 219 31.62 -49.01 10.00
N GLU A 220 30.83 -49.02 11.09
CA GLU A 220 29.92 -50.10 11.44
C GLU A 220 28.55 -50.02 10.72
N LEU A 221 28.32 -48.94 9.98
CA LEU A 221 27.07 -48.72 9.24
C LEU A 221 27.17 -49.14 7.76
N PHE A 222 28.39 -49.38 7.26
CA PHE A 222 28.71 -49.87 5.91
C PHE A 222 29.43 -51.21 5.98
#